data_44cb6d4506f0c38f03d03233c262aca8
#
_entry.id   44cb6d4506f0c38f03d03233c262aca8
#
_cell.length_a   1.000
_cell.length_b   1.000
_cell.length_c   1.000
_cell.angle_alpha   90.00
_cell.angle_beta   90.00
_cell.angle_gamma   90.00
#
_symmetry.space_group_name_H-M   'P 1'
#
loop_
_entity.id
_entity.type
_entity.pdbx_description
1 polymer ?
#
loop_
_entity_poly.entity_id
_entity_poly.type
_entity_poly.pdbx_seq_one_letter_code
_entity_poly.pdbx_strand_id
1 'polypeptide(L)'
;MKYYKHLYVGESLKKKKKKIISKLDRGKFQLDIFLLVFPETENNQLEIVNPNLLLQKNYPRREYFVVGLAEGFDEALEILEEIAKNVYNETRGADIRSY
;
A
#
# COMPACT_ATOMS: atom_id res chain seq x y z
N MET A 1 4.34 -10.07 -3.23
CA MET A 1 3.47 -8.88 -3.30
C MET A 1 3.19 -8.51 -4.73
N LYS A 2 1.99 -8.05 -5.00
CA LYS A 2 1.62 -7.51 -6.29
C LYS A 2 1.40 -6.02 -6.15
N TYR A 3 1.74 -5.26 -7.18
CA TYR A 3 1.63 -3.81 -7.15
C TYR A 3 0.62 -3.33 -8.18
N TYR A 4 -0.21 -2.36 -7.77
CA TYR A 4 -1.13 -1.72 -8.68
C TYR A 4 -0.34 -0.94 -9.74
N LYS A 5 -0.74 -1.04 -11.01
CA LYS A 5 0.02 -0.38 -12.08
C LYS A 5 -0.01 1.15 -12.00
N HIS A 6 -1.02 1.73 -11.36
CA HIS A 6 -1.11 3.17 -11.10
C HIS A 6 -0.85 3.46 -9.63
N LEU A 7 0.21 2.89 -9.09
CA LEU A 7 0.57 2.97 -7.68
C LEU A 7 0.56 4.43 -7.19
N TYR A 8 -0.16 4.67 -6.10
CA TYR A 8 -0.12 5.95 -5.42
C TYR A 8 1.15 6.05 -4.61
N VAL A 9 1.90 7.12 -4.78
CA VAL A 9 3.18 7.30 -4.08
C VAL A 9 3.16 8.66 -3.41
N GLY A 10 3.47 8.69 -2.11
CA GLY A 10 3.59 9.93 -1.37
C GLY A 10 4.61 10.86 -1.99
N GLU A 11 4.38 12.14 -1.89
CA GLU A 11 5.21 13.18 -2.52
C GLU A 11 6.68 13.02 -2.13
N SER A 12 6.93 12.71 -0.86
CA SER A 12 8.28 12.51 -0.35
C SER A 12 9.00 11.30 -0.93
N LEU A 13 8.24 10.33 -1.46
CA LEU A 13 8.80 9.07 -1.94
C LEU A 13 8.91 8.95 -3.46
N LYS A 14 8.40 9.92 -4.20
CA LYS A 14 8.34 9.80 -5.66
C LYS A 14 9.70 9.53 -6.30
N LYS A 15 10.74 10.16 -5.81
CA LYS A 15 12.10 9.94 -6.32
C LYS A 15 12.72 8.63 -5.86
N LYS A 16 12.18 8.03 -4.81
CA LYS A 16 12.72 6.80 -4.19
C LYS A 16 11.88 5.57 -4.50
N LYS A 17 10.84 5.70 -5.31
CA LYS A 17 9.87 4.64 -5.57
C LYS A 17 10.52 3.31 -5.93
N LYS A 18 11.42 3.30 -6.91
CA LYS A 18 12.08 2.07 -7.37
C LYS A 18 12.91 1.44 -6.27
N LYS A 19 13.61 2.26 -5.50
CA LYS A 19 14.44 1.80 -4.39
C LYS A 19 13.59 1.16 -3.30
N ILE A 20 12.48 1.78 -2.97
CA ILE A 20 11.57 1.28 -1.95
C ILE A 20 10.98 -0.07 -2.37
N ILE A 21 10.50 -0.17 -3.60
CA ILE A 21 9.94 -1.42 -4.12
C ILE A 21 11.00 -2.52 -4.13
N SER A 22 12.22 -2.20 -4.54
CA SER A 22 13.32 -3.16 -4.52
C SER A 22 13.59 -3.68 -3.12
N LYS A 23 13.58 -2.79 -2.12
CA LYS A 23 13.79 -3.20 -0.73
C LYS A 23 12.63 -4.06 -0.21
N LEU A 24 11.41 -3.73 -0.59
CA LEU A 24 10.23 -4.54 -0.22
C LEU A 24 10.35 -5.95 -0.78
N ASP A 25 10.72 -6.07 -2.05
CA ASP A 25 10.85 -7.36 -2.71
C ASP A 25 11.96 -8.20 -2.09
N ARG A 26 12.99 -7.57 -1.54
CA ARG A 26 14.09 -8.25 -0.87
C ARG A 26 13.87 -8.45 0.63
N GLY A 27 12.71 -8.02 1.16
CA GLY A 27 12.40 -8.15 2.57
C GLY A 27 13.29 -7.34 3.49
N LYS A 28 13.76 -6.18 3.04
CA LYS A 28 14.65 -5.34 3.83
C LYS A 28 13.87 -4.37 4.71
N PHE A 29 14.39 -4.14 5.92
CA PHE A 29 13.82 -3.19 6.88
C PHE A 29 13.85 -1.77 6.30
N GLN A 30 12.74 -1.03 6.51
CA GLN A 30 12.64 0.36 6.07
C GLN A 30 11.92 1.18 7.14
N LEU A 31 12.52 2.32 7.52
CA LEU A 31 11.95 3.22 8.51
C LEU A 31 10.84 4.06 7.88
N ASP A 32 9.75 4.23 8.64
CA ASP A 32 8.65 5.15 8.32
C ASP A 32 7.97 4.90 6.97
N ILE A 33 8.19 3.77 6.34
CA ILE A 33 7.49 3.41 5.11
C ILE A 33 6.23 2.63 5.47
N PHE A 34 5.10 3.05 4.92
CA PHE A 34 3.82 2.38 5.09
C PHE A 34 3.25 1.99 3.74
N LEU A 35 2.61 0.84 3.70
CA LEU A 35 1.94 0.33 2.51
C LEU A 35 0.44 0.50 2.66
N LEU A 36 -0.22 0.90 1.59
CA LEU A 36 -1.66 0.82 1.51
C LEU A 36 -1.98 -0.38 0.65
N VAL A 37 -2.67 -1.35 1.23
CA VAL A 37 -2.84 -2.66 0.63
C VAL A 37 -4.28 -3.13 0.72
N PHE A 38 -4.65 -4.00 -0.22
CA PHE A 38 -5.81 -4.85 -0.11
C PHE A 38 -5.37 -6.22 0.35
N PRO A 39 -5.84 -6.68 1.51
CA PRO A 39 -5.60 -8.06 1.88
C PRO A 39 -6.39 -8.99 0.97
N GLU A 40 -5.90 -10.19 0.80
CA GLU A 40 -6.55 -11.20 -0.02
C GLU A 40 -7.70 -11.85 0.75
N THR A 41 -8.66 -11.03 1.16
CA THR A 41 -9.85 -11.47 1.87
C THR A 41 -11.08 -10.94 1.13
N GLU A 42 -12.24 -11.47 1.44
CA GLU A 42 -13.49 -11.01 0.85
C GLU A 42 -13.86 -9.58 1.27
N ASN A 43 -13.20 -9.08 2.28
CA ASN A 43 -13.43 -7.74 2.78
C ASN A 43 -12.57 -6.77 1.98
N ASN A 44 -13.19 -5.98 1.10
CA ASN A 44 -12.50 -5.06 0.20
C ASN A 44 -12.06 -3.78 0.90
N GLN A 45 -11.60 -3.87 2.13
CA GLN A 45 -11.13 -2.71 2.88
C GLN A 45 -9.65 -2.49 2.68
N LEU A 46 -9.30 -1.24 2.41
CA LEU A 46 -7.92 -0.82 2.31
C LEU A 46 -7.31 -0.79 3.70
N GLU A 47 -6.10 -1.31 3.82
CA GLU A 47 -5.38 -1.34 5.09
C GLU A 47 -4.05 -0.61 4.96
N ILE A 48 -3.65 0.04 6.04
CA ILE A 48 -2.31 0.63 6.16
C ILE A 48 -1.45 -0.37 6.91
N VAL A 49 -0.37 -0.81 6.30
CA VAL A 49 0.51 -1.84 6.85
C VAL A 49 1.94 -1.32 6.93
N ASN A 50 2.57 -1.53 8.07
CA ASN A 50 4.00 -1.31 8.20
C ASN A 50 4.72 -2.55 7.64
N PRO A 51 5.49 -2.40 6.54
CA PRO A 51 6.12 -3.56 5.91
C PRO A 51 7.11 -4.30 6.81
N ASN A 52 7.62 -3.64 7.84
CA ASN A 52 8.54 -4.29 8.77
C ASN A 52 7.86 -5.37 9.59
N LEU A 53 6.54 -5.31 9.74
CA LEU A 53 5.77 -6.39 10.37
C LEU A 53 5.84 -7.67 9.54
N LEU A 54 5.95 -7.54 8.23
CA LEU A 54 6.00 -8.68 7.32
C LEU A 54 7.31 -9.44 7.44
N LEU A 55 8.32 -8.83 8.06
CA LEU A 55 9.61 -9.47 8.29
C LEU A 55 9.61 -10.34 9.55
N GLN A 56 8.59 -10.23 10.37
CA GLN A 56 8.51 -11.01 11.60
C GLN A 56 8.23 -12.46 11.28
N LYS A 57 9.00 -13.33 11.94
CA LYS A 57 8.97 -14.78 11.70
C LYS A 57 7.58 -15.39 11.86
N ASN A 58 6.79 -14.87 12.79
CA ASN A 58 5.46 -15.41 13.10
C ASN A 58 4.31 -14.65 12.44
N TYR A 59 4.63 -13.66 11.62
CA TYR A 59 3.58 -12.90 10.95
C TYR A 59 3.02 -13.72 9.79
N PRO A 60 1.69 -13.84 9.66
CA PRO A 60 1.09 -14.62 8.58
C PRO A 60 1.51 -14.08 7.22
N ARG A 61 1.99 -14.96 6.36
CA ARG A 61 2.32 -14.59 4.99
C ARG A 61 1.05 -14.59 4.17
N ARG A 62 0.71 -13.41 3.67
CA ARG A 62 -0.43 -13.22 2.78
C ARG A 62 0.03 -12.56 1.50
N GLU A 63 -0.68 -12.87 0.44
CA GLU A 63 -0.49 -12.13 -0.79
C GLU A 63 -1.15 -10.77 -0.63
N TYR A 64 -0.39 -9.71 -0.78
CA TYR A 64 -0.92 -8.35 -0.68
C TYR A 64 -0.94 -7.68 -2.04
N PHE A 65 -2.01 -6.94 -2.30
CA PHE A 65 -2.10 -6.07 -3.45
C PHE A 65 -1.79 -4.65 -2.97
N VAL A 66 -0.61 -4.15 -3.34
CA VAL A 66 -0.12 -2.85 -2.88
C VAL A 66 -0.62 -1.77 -3.82
N VAL A 67 -1.38 -0.82 -3.29
CA VAL A 67 -1.93 0.28 -4.08
C VAL A 67 -1.30 1.62 -3.76
N GLY A 68 -0.58 1.72 -2.64
CA GLY A 68 0.06 2.97 -2.27
C GLY A 68 1.29 2.78 -1.41
N LEU A 69 2.18 3.76 -1.48
CA LEU A 69 3.37 3.87 -0.66
C LEU A 69 3.38 5.23 0.01
N ALA A 70 3.67 5.27 1.30
CA ALA A 70 3.70 6.52 2.05
C ALA A 70 4.87 6.56 3.01
N GLU A 71 5.36 7.75 3.31
CA GLU A 71 6.33 7.98 4.35
C GLU A 71 5.61 8.58 5.55
N GLY A 72 5.58 7.85 6.66
CA GLY A 72 4.87 8.27 7.85
C GLY A 72 3.38 7.96 7.78
N PHE A 73 2.78 7.84 8.95
CA PHE A 73 1.37 7.47 9.05
C PHE A 73 0.44 8.57 8.53
N ASP A 74 0.80 9.84 8.75
CA ASP A 74 -0.02 10.96 8.29
C ASP A 74 -0.12 10.98 6.76
N GLU A 75 0.99 10.75 6.06
CA GLU A 75 0.97 10.67 4.61
C GLU A 75 0.17 9.47 4.14
N ALA A 76 0.26 8.36 4.87
CA ALA A 76 -0.54 7.17 4.56
C ALA A 76 -2.03 7.46 4.65
N LEU A 77 -2.47 8.21 5.66
CA LEU A 77 -3.86 8.61 5.79
C LEU A 77 -4.31 9.52 4.65
N GLU A 78 -3.46 10.45 4.25
CA GLU A 78 -3.75 11.33 3.11
C GLU A 78 -3.94 10.54 1.83
N ILE A 79 -3.07 9.57 1.58
CA ILE A 79 -3.16 8.73 0.39
C ILE A 79 -4.40 7.83 0.46
N LEU A 80 -4.69 7.29 1.63
CA LEU A 80 -5.90 6.48 1.84
C LEU A 80 -7.15 7.27 1.45
N GLU A 81 -7.23 8.50 1.91
CA GLU A 81 -8.35 9.38 1.60
C GLU A 81 -8.43 9.68 0.11
N GLU A 82 -7.29 9.95 -0.52
CA GLU A 82 -7.22 10.20 -1.96
C GLU A 82 -7.70 8.99 -2.77
N ILE A 83 -7.23 7.80 -2.41
CA ILE A 83 -7.63 6.56 -3.08
C ILE A 83 -9.13 6.34 -2.95
N ALA A 84 -9.65 6.47 -1.73
CA ALA A 84 -11.07 6.25 -1.46
C ALA A 84 -11.93 7.21 -2.27
N LYS A 85 -11.52 8.47 -2.34
CA LYS A 85 -12.23 9.49 -3.10
C LYS A 85 -12.22 9.20 -4.60
N ASN A 86 -11.06 8.84 -5.14
CA ASN A 86 -10.93 8.56 -6.56
C ASN A 86 -11.71 7.32 -6.97
N VAL A 87 -11.63 6.27 -6.17
CA VAL A 87 -12.37 5.04 -6.44
C VAL A 87 -13.87 5.27 -6.40
N TYR A 88 -14.34 6.01 -5.41
CA TYR A 88 -15.76 6.32 -5.30
C TYR A 88 -16.25 7.09 -6.52
N ASN A 89 -15.50 8.09 -6.97
CA ASN A 89 -15.87 8.91 -8.12
C ASN A 89 -15.88 8.11 -9.43
N GLU A 90 -14.97 7.18 -9.59
CA GLU A 90 -14.82 6.41 -10.84
C GLU A 90 -15.76 5.20 -10.91
N THR A 91 -15.97 4.52 -9.78
CA THR A 91 -16.70 3.26 -9.78
C THR A 91 -18.08 3.36 -9.13
N ARG A 92 -18.33 4.45 -8.42
CA ARG A 92 -19.50 4.65 -7.56
C ARG A 92 -19.72 3.50 -6.59
N GLY A 93 -18.65 2.81 -6.29
CA GLY A 93 -18.63 1.73 -5.34
C GLY A 93 -17.23 1.64 -4.80
N ALA A 94 -17.03 0.81 -3.82
CA ALA A 94 -15.75 0.72 -3.14
C ALA A 94 -14.88 -0.44 -3.64
N ASP A 95 -15.13 -0.95 -4.83
CA ASP A 95 -14.35 -2.06 -5.36
C ASP A 95 -13.12 -1.54 -6.11
N ILE A 96 -12.07 -1.30 -5.36
CA ILE A 96 -10.80 -0.81 -5.90
C ILE A 96 -10.14 -1.84 -6.80
N ARG A 97 -10.41 -3.13 -6.60
CA ARG A 97 -9.78 -4.19 -7.40
C ARG A 97 -10.20 -4.12 -8.86
N SER A 98 -11.38 -3.60 -9.14
CA SER A 98 -11.85 -3.41 -10.49
C SER A 98 -11.53 -2.01 -11.04
N TYR A 99 -10.97 -1.15 -10.21
CA TYR A 99 -10.53 0.18 -10.59
C TYR A 99 -9.23 0.10 -11.38
#